data_bfc5c7f3312240083e75d2f3c0d92eea
#
_entry.id   bfc5c7f3312240083e75d2f3c0d92eea
#
_cell.length_a   1.000
_cell.length_b   1.000
_cell.length_c   1.000
_cell.angle_alpha   90.00
_cell.angle_beta   90.00
_cell.angle_gamma   90.00
#
_symmetry.space_group_name_H-M   'P 1'
#
loop_
_entity.id
_entity.type
_entity.pdbx_description
1 polymer ?
#
loop_
_entity_poly.entity_id
_entity_poly.type
_entity_poly.pdbx_seq_one_letter_code
_entity_poly.pdbx_strand_id
1 'polypeptide(L)'
;NGVRAILIAGDLFDTRNISAMARNTVRDMICTHPEIDFLYLRGNHDSDNFLSKMEEIPENLLLFGEEWTAYRYGNVVITGMELNERNQVTAYNSLVLGHDDYNIVTLHGQLGNYRSREQAENISLNDLKNKNIDYLALGHVHGFVQEALDNRGIYCYPGCLEGRGFDECGEKGFVLLDIDEQQHRATTT
;
A
#
# COMPACT_ATOMS: atom_id res chain seq x y z
N ASN A 1 -13.87 9.00 13.47
CA ASN A 1 -14.08 9.12 12.03
C ASN A 1 -14.54 7.80 11.39
N GLY A 2 -14.54 6.67 12.12
CA GLY A 2 -15.00 5.39 11.59
C GLY A 2 -14.01 4.68 10.65
N VAL A 3 -12.74 5.09 10.61
CA VAL A 3 -11.69 4.39 9.86
C VAL A 3 -11.51 2.99 10.43
N ARG A 4 -11.57 1.98 9.59
CA ARG A 4 -11.43 0.56 9.96
C ARG A 4 -10.04 0.00 9.66
N ALA A 5 -9.39 0.53 8.63
CA ALA A 5 -8.08 0.08 8.20
C ALA A 5 -7.22 1.25 7.70
N ILE A 6 -5.92 1.17 7.95
CA ILE A 6 -4.90 2.05 7.40
C ILE A 6 -3.98 1.19 6.55
N LEU A 7 -3.91 1.49 5.25
CA LEU A 7 -3.04 0.81 4.32
C LEU A 7 -1.74 1.58 4.14
N ILE A 8 -0.62 0.94 4.46
CA ILE A 8 0.73 1.47 4.32
C ILE A 8 1.37 0.76 3.14
N ALA A 9 1.41 1.45 2.01
CA ALA A 9 1.91 0.91 0.73
C ALA A 9 3.44 1.02 0.59
N GLY A 10 4.18 0.73 1.65
CA GLY A 10 5.64 0.72 1.69
C GLY A 10 6.26 2.05 2.10
N ASP A 11 7.57 2.00 2.36
CA ASP A 11 8.41 3.12 2.78
C ASP A 11 7.85 3.87 4.00
N LEU A 12 7.44 3.09 5.02
CA LEU A 12 7.03 3.63 6.32
C LEU A 12 8.17 4.42 6.97
N PHE A 13 9.41 4.03 6.68
CA PHE A 13 10.61 4.69 7.15
C PHE A 13 11.50 5.06 5.97
N ASP A 14 12.04 6.26 6.01
CA ASP A 14 12.93 6.81 4.98
C ASP A 14 14.36 6.23 5.04
N THR A 15 14.67 5.38 5.98
CA THR A 15 16.02 4.86 6.20
C THR A 15 16.01 3.43 6.70
N ARG A 16 16.96 2.64 6.20
CA ARG A 16 17.18 1.27 6.67
C ARG A 16 17.63 1.20 8.14
N ASN A 17 18.19 2.27 8.68
CA ASN A 17 18.64 2.37 10.08
C ASN A 17 17.62 3.11 10.95
N ILE A 18 16.53 2.44 11.26
CA ILE A 18 15.44 2.99 12.06
C ILE A 18 15.91 3.12 13.53
N SER A 19 15.73 4.31 14.11
CA SER A 19 16.00 4.50 15.55
C SER A 19 15.03 3.69 16.40
N ALA A 20 15.47 3.25 17.59
CA ALA A 20 14.59 2.55 18.53
C ALA A 20 13.38 3.42 18.92
N MET A 21 13.58 4.75 19.02
CA MET A 21 12.51 5.70 19.32
C MET A 21 11.45 5.68 18.22
N ALA A 22 11.83 5.86 16.95
CA ALA A 22 10.88 5.89 15.82
C ALA A 22 10.10 4.57 15.73
N ARG A 23 10.80 3.42 15.83
CA ARG A 23 10.16 2.11 15.83
C ARG A 23 9.14 1.95 16.95
N ASN A 24 9.53 2.31 18.19
CA ASN A 24 8.65 2.19 19.35
C ASN A 24 7.46 3.13 19.24
N THR A 25 7.66 4.36 18.75
CA THR A 25 6.57 5.31 18.52
C THR A 25 5.51 4.72 17.57
N VAL A 26 5.91 4.16 16.43
CA VAL A 26 4.98 3.55 15.48
C VAL A 26 4.28 2.33 16.09
N ARG A 27 5.04 1.43 16.75
CA ARG A 27 4.44 0.29 17.46
C ARG A 27 3.42 0.73 18.50
N ASP A 28 3.75 1.71 19.32
CA ASP A 28 2.88 2.19 20.39
C ASP A 28 1.62 2.85 19.83
N MET A 29 1.73 3.57 18.71
CA MET A 29 0.56 4.09 17.97
C MET A 29 -0.35 2.97 17.48
N ILE A 30 0.19 1.89 16.92
CA ILE A 30 -0.59 0.73 16.48
C ILE A 30 -1.28 0.08 17.68
N CYS A 31 -0.55 -0.20 18.75
CA CYS A 31 -1.09 -0.83 19.97
C CYS A 31 -2.18 0.00 20.66
N THR A 32 -2.12 1.33 20.58
CA THR A 32 -3.11 2.22 21.21
C THR A 32 -4.40 2.38 20.41
N HIS A 33 -4.46 1.83 19.18
CA HIS A 33 -5.64 1.88 18.32
C HIS A 33 -6.06 0.46 17.87
N PRO A 34 -6.44 -0.42 18.82
CA PRO A 34 -6.78 -1.81 18.49
C PRO A 34 -8.03 -1.94 17.62
N GLU A 35 -8.83 -0.88 17.50
CA GLU A 35 -10.01 -0.82 16.64
C GLU A 35 -9.69 -0.57 15.16
N ILE A 36 -8.42 -0.27 14.83
CA ILE A 36 -7.95 -0.01 13.47
C ILE A 36 -6.94 -1.08 13.09
N ASP A 37 -7.14 -1.74 11.95
CA ASP A 37 -6.14 -2.60 11.36
C ASP A 37 -5.13 -1.79 10.56
N PHE A 38 -3.85 -2.06 10.78
CA PHE A 38 -2.74 -1.48 10.02
C PHE A 38 -2.21 -2.53 9.06
N LEU A 39 -2.50 -2.36 7.76
CA LEU A 39 -2.06 -3.26 6.71
C LEU A 39 -0.73 -2.75 6.15
N TYR A 40 0.34 -3.49 6.38
CA TYR A 40 1.68 -3.04 6.05
C TYR A 40 2.31 -3.88 4.94
N LEU A 41 2.67 -3.19 3.86
CA LEU A 41 3.49 -3.67 2.77
C LEU A 41 4.87 -3.03 2.91
N ARG A 42 5.94 -3.81 2.81
CA ARG A 42 7.30 -3.23 2.83
C ARG A 42 7.63 -2.55 1.51
N GLY A 43 8.30 -1.41 1.61
CA GLY A 43 8.91 -0.72 0.49
C GLY A 43 10.42 -0.98 0.38
N ASN A 44 11.06 -0.40 -0.62
CA ASN A 44 12.49 -0.60 -0.88
C ASN A 44 13.41 0.07 0.16
N HIS A 45 12.92 1.05 0.92
CA HIS A 45 13.61 1.68 2.06
C HIS A 45 13.37 0.96 3.37
N ASP A 46 12.27 0.21 3.49
CA ASP A 46 11.97 -0.51 4.71
C ASP A 46 12.94 -1.68 4.91
N SER A 47 13.55 -1.71 6.06
CA SER A 47 14.42 -2.82 6.46
C SER A 47 13.67 -3.80 7.35
N ASP A 48 14.17 -5.03 7.44
CA ASP A 48 13.65 -6.02 8.40
C ASP A 48 13.75 -5.56 9.86
N ASN A 49 14.48 -4.47 10.13
CA ASN A 49 14.70 -3.95 11.48
C ASN A 49 13.42 -3.43 12.17
N PHE A 50 12.35 -3.12 11.43
CA PHE A 50 11.09 -2.72 12.03
C PHE A 50 10.42 -3.90 12.74
N LEU A 51 10.18 -4.98 12.00
CA LEU A 51 9.47 -6.15 12.50
C LEU A 51 10.38 -7.06 13.36
N SER A 52 11.61 -7.33 12.91
CA SER A 52 12.53 -8.28 13.57
C SER A 52 13.00 -7.84 14.94
N LYS A 53 12.91 -6.54 15.26
CA LYS A 53 13.24 -6.00 16.57
C LYS A 53 12.02 -5.71 17.44
N MET A 54 10.83 -6.09 17.01
CA MET A 54 9.67 -6.14 17.88
C MET A 54 9.71 -7.42 18.72
N GLU A 55 9.49 -7.30 20.02
CA GLU A 55 9.35 -8.46 20.91
C GLU A 55 8.06 -9.22 20.58
N GLU A 56 7.00 -8.48 20.24
CA GLU A 56 5.70 -9.00 19.86
C GLU A 56 5.10 -8.11 18.78
N ILE A 57 4.58 -8.74 17.71
CA ILE A 57 3.87 -8.03 16.63
C ILE A 57 2.42 -7.82 17.09
N PRO A 58 1.92 -6.56 17.09
CA PRO A 58 0.53 -6.28 17.48
C PRO A 58 -0.46 -7.05 16.59
N GLU A 59 -1.55 -7.57 17.17
CA GLU A 59 -2.56 -8.36 16.46
C GLU A 59 -3.22 -7.57 15.31
N ASN A 60 -3.33 -6.25 15.46
CA ASN A 60 -3.87 -5.34 14.45
C ASN A 60 -2.83 -4.81 13.45
N LEU A 61 -1.60 -5.34 13.45
CA LEU A 61 -0.60 -5.11 12.41
C LEU A 61 -0.60 -6.30 11.45
N LEU A 62 -1.26 -6.13 10.33
CA LEU A 62 -1.45 -7.14 9.29
C LEU A 62 -0.38 -6.97 8.21
N LEU A 63 0.31 -8.05 7.86
CA LEU A 63 1.49 -7.98 7.00
C LEU A 63 1.19 -8.59 5.62
N PHE A 64 1.70 -7.96 4.58
CA PHE A 64 1.84 -8.57 3.27
C PHE A 64 3.24 -9.15 3.12
N GLY A 65 3.36 -10.23 2.38
CA GLY A 65 4.62 -10.91 2.11
C GLY A 65 4.88 -11.11 0.61
N GLU A 66 5.77 -12.01 0.27
CA GLU A 66 6.17 -12.31 -1.12
C GLU A 66 5.12 -13.09 -1.92
N GLU A 67 4.01 -13.48 -1.29
CA GLU A 67 2.85 -14.10 -1.93
C GLU A 67 1.62 -13.21 -1.75
N TRP A 68 0.64 -13.31 -2.67
CA TRP A 68 -0.61 -12.59 -2.56
C TRP A 68 -1.34 -12.95 -1.27
N THR A 69 -1.50 -11.98 -0.40
CA THR A 69 -2.23 -12.10 0.86
C THR A 69 -3.44 -11.19 0.82
N ALA A 70 -4.60 -11.68 1.25
CA ALA A 70 -5.85 -10.94 1.22
C ALA A 70 -6.47 -10.81 2.61
N TYR A 71 -6.93 -9.62 2.94
CA TYR A 71 -7.69 -9.30 4.14
C TYR A 71 -9.08 -8.80 3.76
N ARG A 72 -10.12 -9.35 4.39
CA ARG A 72 -11.52 -9.11 4.01
C ARG A 72 -12.28 -8.32 5.08
N TYR A 73 -12.99 -7.30 4.63
CA TYR A 73 -13.88 -6.46 5.43
C TYR A 73 -15.26 -6.40 4.74
N GLY A 74 -16.15 -7.34 5.08
CA GLY A 74 -17.42 -7.47 4.35
C GLY A 74 -17.20 -7.81 2.88
N ASN A 75 -17.65 -6.95 1.98
CA ASN A 75 -17.45 -7.08 0.54
C ASN A 75 -16.16 -6.41 0.04
N VAL A 76 -15.41 -5.75 0.92
CA VAL A 76 -14.13 -5.13 0.57
C VAL A 76 -13.00 -6.13 0.82
N VAL A 77 -12.15 -6.34 -0.17
CA VAL A 77 -10.98 -7.22 -0.08
C VAL A 77 -9.72 -6.41 -0.40
N ILE A 78 -8.79 -6.38 0.55
CA ILE A 78 -7.49 -5.72 0.38
C ILE A 78 -6.44 -6.80 0.16
N THR A 79 -5.88 -6.83 -1.04
CA THR A 79 -4.90 -7.84 -1.47
C THR A 79 -3.57 -7.18 -1.78
N GLY A 80 -2.49 -7.70 -1.21
CA GLY A 80 -1.16 -7.14 -1.40
C GLY A 80 -0.08 -8.21 -1.54
N MET A 81 1.05 -7.81 -2.13
CA MET A 81 2.24 -8.64 -2.27
C MET A 81 3.48 -7.77 -2.37
N GLU A 82 4.55 -8.16 -1.69
CA GLU A 82 5.88 -7.58 -1.87
C GLU A 82 6.49 -8.05 -3.19
N LEU A 83 6.64 -7.14 -4.16
CA LEU A 83 7.32 -7.45 -5.41
C LEU A 83 8.84 -7.52 -5.19
N ASN A 84 9.47 -8.45 -5.88
CA ASN A 84 10.92 -8.60 -5.93
C ASN A 84 11.34 -9.23 -7.28
N GLU A 85 12.63 -9.26 -7.57
CA GLU A 85 13.19 -9.81 -8.81
C GLU A 85 12.75 -11.26 -9.12
N ARG A 86 12.37 -12.05 -8.09
CA ARG A 86 11.99 -13.46 -8.26
C ARG A 86 10.53 -13.64 -8.64
N ASN A 87 9.65 -12.80 -8.05
CA ASN A 87 8.20 -12.97 -8.19
C ASN A 87 7.55 -12.04 -9.21
N GLN A 88 8.17 -10.89 -9.55
CA GLN A 88 7.57 -9.86 -10.44
C GLN A 88 7.07 -10.41 -11.79
N VAL A 89 7.72 -11.43 -12.34
CA VAL A 89 7.33 -12.02 -13.63
C VAL A 89 6.04 -12.84 -13.52
N THR A 90 5.82 -13.51 -12.39
CA THR A 90 4.69 -14.43 -12.16
C THR A 90 3.57 -13.81 -11.35
N ALA A 91 3.84 -12.72 -10.63
CA ALA A 91 2.93 -12.03 -9.72
C ALA A 91 1.56 -11.76 -10.35
N TYR A 92 1.56 -11.12 -11.51
CA TYR A 92 0.32 -10.72 -12.17
C TYR A 92 -0.53 -11.91 -12.61
N ASN A 93 0.10 -13.02 -13.00
CA ASN A 93 -0.61 -14.23 -13.44
C ASN A 93 -1.28 -14.98 -12.29
N SER A 94 -0.72 -14.89 -11.09
CA SER A 94 -1.25 -15.55 -9.89
C SER A 94 -2.28 -14.70 -9.13
N LEU A 95 -2.49 -13.43 -9.51
CA LEU A 95 -3.51 -12.58 -8.91
C LEU A 95 -4.91 -13.03 -9.33
N VAL A 96 -5.70 -13.48 -8.36
CA VAL A 96 -7.11 -13.90 -8.54
C VAL A 96 -7.99 -13.08 -7.60
N LEU A 97 -8.94 -12.32 -8.15
CA LEU A 97 -9.84 -11.45 -7.41
C LEU A 97 -11.30 -11.77 -7.74
N GLY A 98 -12.15 -11.74 -6.72
CA GLY A 98 -13.59 -11.96 -6.87
C GLY A 98 -14.24 -10.84 -7.67
N HIS A 99 -15.11 -11.19 -8.61
CA HIS A 99 -15.81 -10.19 -9.45
C HIS A 99 -16.77 -9.31 -8.63
N ASP A 100 -17.42 -9.89 -7.63
CA ASP A 100 -18.49 -9.24 -6.84
C ASP A 100 -17.95 -8.50 -5.61
N ASP A 101 -16.67 -8.66 -5.32
CA ASP A 101 -15.99 -7.94 -4.24
C ASP A 101 -15.53 -6.54 -4.73
N TYR A 102 -15.47 -5.58 -3.79
CA TYR A 102 -14.72 -4.35 -3.99
C TYR A 102 -13.24 -4.63 -3.71
N ASN A 103 -12.45 -4.70 -4.75
CA ASN A 103 -11.06 -5.16 -4.66
C ASN A 103 -10.08 -3.97 -4.62
N ILE A 104 -9.38 -3.86 -3.49
CA ILE A 104 -8.22 -3.00 -3.34
C ILE A 104 -6.97 -3.86 -3.50
N VAL A 105 -6.11 -3.51 -4.44
CA VAL A 105 -4.80 -4.16 -4.60
C VAL A 105 -3.70 -3.20 -4.19
N THR A 106 -2.73 -3.65 -3.42
CA THR A 106 -1.58 -2.83 -3.02
C THR A 106 -0.26 -3.42 -3.47
N LEU A 107 0.59 -2.56 -4.03
CA LEU A 107 1.95 -2.86 -4.46
C LEU A 107 2.85 -1.66 -4.17
N HIS A 108 4.14 -1.92 -3.98
CA HIS A 108 5.17 -0.89 -3.87
C HIS A 108 6.11 -0.96 -5.07
N GLY A 109 6.27 0.14 -5.77
CA GLY A 109 7.16 0.23 -6.92
C GLY A 109 6.80 1.37 -7.87
N GLN A 110 7.57 1.46 -8.96
CA GLN A 110 7.37 2.50 -9.98
C GLN A 110 6.61 1.94 -11.19
N LEU A 111 5.81 2.79 -11.82
CA LEU A 111 5.28 2.49 -13.15
C LEU A 111 6.39 2.68 -14.18
N GLY A 112 6.44 1.82 -15.19
CA GLY A 112 7.53 1.78 -16.17
C GLY A 112 7.86 3.08 -16.93
N ASN A 113 6.97 4.09 -16.83
CA ASN A 113 7.16 5.42 -17.40
C ASN A 113 7.79 6.44 -16.42
N TYR A 114 7.89 6.11 -15.14
CA TYR A 114 8.50 6.95 -14.12
C TYR A 114 9.95 6.56 -13.93
N ARG A 115 10.87 7.48 -14.21
CA ARG A 115 12.29 7.30 -13.87
C ARG A 115 12.50 7.82 -12.45
N SER A 116 12.49 6.91 -11.48
CA SER A 116 12.95 7.20 -10.13
C SER A 116 14.48 7.18 -10.09
N ARG A 117 15.09 7.97 -9.21
CA ARG A 117 16.52 7.87 -8.88
C ARG A 117 16.80 6.67 -7.98
N GLU A 118 15.78 6.12 -7.38
CA GLU A 118 15.84 5.00 -6.43
C GLU A 118 15.45 3.71 -7.14
N GLN A 119 16.14 2.62 -6.81
CA GLN A 119 15.81 1.31 -7.36
C GLN A 119 14.56 0.77 -6.70
N ALA A 120 13.49 0.65 -7.46
CA ALA A 120 12.25 -0.01 -7.06
C ALA A 120 11.78 -0.93 -8.19
N GLU A 121 10.95 -1.90 -7.82
CA GLU A 121 10.39 -2.83 -8.79
C GLU A 121 9.46 -2.11 -9.78
N ASN A 122 9.50 -2.53 -11.04
CA ASN A 122 8.63 -1.99 -12.06
C ASN A 122 7.26 -2.65 -12.01
N ILE A 123 6.21 -1.85 -11.88
CA ILE A 123 4.82 -2.30 -11.90
C ILE A 123 4.27 -2.15 -13.31
N SER A 124 3.68 -3.24 -13.84
CA SER A 124 3.03 -3.27 -15.14
C SER A 124 1.53 -3.03 -15.00
N LEU A 125 1.05 -1.83 -15.30
CA LEU A 125 -0.39 -1.56 -15.33
C LEU A 125 -1.12 -2.41 -16.37
N ASN A 126 -0.47 -2.75 -17.49
CA ASN A 126 -1.10 -3.54 -18.53
C ASN A 126 -1.44 -4.96 -18.05
N ASP A 127 -0.62 -5.53 -17.16
CA ASP A 127 -0.85 -6.86 -16.61
C ASP A 127 -1.86 -6.85 -15.46
N LEU A 128 -2.18 -5.67 -14.91
CA LEU A 128 -3.18 -5.46 -13.85
C LEU A 128 -4.56 -5.09 -14.40
N LYS A 129 -4.66 -4.63 -15.65
CA LYS A 129 -5.95 -4.29 -16.28
C LYS A 129 -6.87 -5.50 -16.40
N ASN A 130 -8.17 -5.25 -16.23
CA ASN A 130 -9.24 -6.24 -16.37
C ASN A 130 -9.12 -7.43 -15.37
N LYS A 131 -8.51 -7.20 -14.22
CA LYS A 131 -8.37 -8.19 -13.14
C LYS A 131 -9.34 -7.96 -11.98
N ASN A 132 -10.45 -7.25 -12.20
CA ASN A 132 -11.43 -6.90 -11.18
C ASN A 132 -10.88 -5.99 -10.05
N ILE A 133 -9.91 -5.14 -10.36
CA ILE A 133 -9.37 -4.16 -9.41
C ILE A 133 -10.25 -2.91 -9.44
N ASP A 134 -10.77 -2.49 -8.28
CA ASP A 134 -11.51 -1.24 -8.12
C ASP A 134 -10.58 -0.08 -7.73
N TYR A 135 -9.60 -0.37 -6.87
CA TYR A 135 -8.61 0.59 -6.42
C TYR A 135 -7.21 -0.05 -6.32
N LEU A 136 -6.27 0.44 -7.09
CA LEU A 136 -4.87 0.04 -7.02
C LEU A 136 -4.09 1.07 -6.21
N ALA A 137 -3.79 0.72 -4.95
CA ALA A 137 -3.02 1.54 -4.02
C ALA A 137 -1.53 1.30 -4.22
N LEU A 138 -0.81 2.31 -4.65
CA LEU A 138 0.61 2.22 -4.98
C LEU A 138 1.45 3.08 -4.04
N GLY A 139 2.61 2.55 -3.62
CA GLY A 139 3.65 3.29 -2.91
C GLY A 139 4.90 3.51 -3.76
N HIS A 140 5.86 4.30 -3.28
CA HIS A 140 7.14 4.66 -3.87
C HIS A 140 7.19 6.08 -4.49
N VAL A 141 6.18 6.52 -5.21
CA VAL A 141 6.15 7.86 -5.84
C VAL A 141 5.67 8.89 -4.83
N HIS A 142 6.51 9.91 -4.56
CA HIS A 142 6.27 10.94 -3.53
C HIS A 142 5.31 12.05 -3.96
N GLY A 143 4.92 12.10 -5.22
CA GLY A 143 3.90 13.00 -5.75
C GLY A 143 2.54 12.31 -5.81
N PHE A 144 1.47 13.07 -5.57
CA PHE A 144 0.12 12.55 -5.75
C PHE A 144 -0.17 12.30 -7.24
N VAL A 145 -0.63 11.09 -7.56
CA VAL A 145 -1.10 10.69 -8.89
C VAL A 145 -2.33 9.83 -8.73
N GLN A 146 -3.42 10.16 -9.44
CA GLN A 146 -4.61 9.33 -9.52
C GLN A 146 -5.14 9.33 -10.94
N GLU A 147 -5.24 8.15 -11.55
CA GLU A 147 -5.70 7.98 -12.93
C GLU A 147 -6.52 6.70 -13.09
N ALA A 148 -7.22 6.56 -14.20
CA ALA A 148 -7.94 5.34 -14.53
C ALA A 148 -6.98 4.18 -14.80
N LEU A 149 -7.24 3.03 -14.19
CA LEU A 149 -6.57 1.78 -14.51
C LEU A 149 -7.19 1.12 -15.74
N ASP A 150 -8.50 0.97 -15.70
CA ASP A 150 -9.33 0.42 -16.77
C ASP A 150 -10.78 0.93 -16.65
N ASN A 151 -11.76 0.20 -17.21
CA ASN A 151 -13.17 0.59 -17.14
C ASN A 151 -13.80 0.41 -15.75
N ARG A 152 -13.17 -0.34 -14.84
CA ARG A 152 -13.66 -0.65 -13.51
C ARG A 152 -12.97 0.18 -12.44
N GLY A 153 -11.65 0.30 -12.51
CA GLY A 153 -10.87 0.82 -11.41
C GLY A 153 -9.91 1.94 -11.74
N ILE A 154 -9.35 2.48 -10.68
CA ILE A 154 -8.33 3.53 -10.72
C ILE A 154 -7.04 3.05 -10.06
N TYR A 155 -5.92 3.69 -10.35
CA TYR A 155 -4.71 3.57 -9.55
C TYR A 155 -4.35 4.90 -8.89
N CYS A 156 -3.70 4.82 -7.73
CA CYS A 156 -3.33 6.00 -6.97
C CYS A 156 -1.99 5.83 -6.26
N TYR A 157 -1.11 6.80 -6.44
CA TYR A 157 -0.02 7.10 -5.54
C TYR A 157 -0.46 8.26 -4.63
N PRO A 158 -0.59 8.08 -3.32
CA PRO A 158 -1.00 9.15 -2.41
C PRO A 158 0.07 10.23 -2.23
N GLY A 159 1.30 9.95 -2.65
CA GLY A 159 2.46 10.75 -2.32
C GLY A 159 3.03 10.43 -0.95
N CYS A 160 3.78 11.35 -0.38
CA CYS A 160 4.34 11.25 0.96
C CYS A 160 3.64 12.19 1.96
N LEU A 161 3.69 11.85 3.26
CA LEU A 161 3.08 12.67 4.32
C LEU A 161 3.84 13.97 4.56
N GLU A 162 5.16 13.98 4.30
CA GLU A 162 6.03 15.14 4.47
C GLU A 162 7.15 15.12 3.42
N GLY A 163 7.48 16.29 2.88
CA GLY A 163 8.57 16.44 1.93
C GLY A 163 9.93 16.40 2.63
N ARG A 164 10.90 15.69 2.04
CA ARG A 164 12.27 15.54 2.58
C ARG A 164 13.25 16.60 2.11
N GLY A 165 12.90 17.32 1.05
CA GLY A 165 13.80 18.28 0.43
C GLY A 165 13.09 19.33 -0.41
N PHE A 166 13.86 20.28 -0.92
CA PHE A 166 13.36 21.37 -1.75
C PHE A 166 12.80 20.94 -3.11
N ASP A 167 13.07 19.74 -3.54
CA ASP A 167 12.57 19.10 -4.74
C ASP A 167 11.21 18.39 -4.52
N GLU A 168 10.79 18.24 -3.27
CA GLU A 168 9.52 17.66 -2.87
C GLU A 168 8.51 18.70 -2.39
N CYS A 169 8.46 19.86 -3.05
CA CYS A 169 7.49 20.91 -2.77
C CYS A 169 6.08 20.50 -3.21
N GLY A 170 5.06 21.13 -2.62
CA GLY A 170 3.65 20.95 -2.94
C GLY A 170 2.84 20.37 -1.79
N GLU A 171 1.58 20.11 -2.06
CA GLU A 171 0.67 19.52 -1.09
C GLU A 171 1.09 18.09 -0.75
N LYS A 172 1.00 17.75 0.54
CA LYS A 172 1.34 16.46 1.11
C LYS A 172 0.14 15.93 1.87
N GLY A 173 0.03 14.60 1.95
CA GLY A 173 -1.12 14.02 2.64
C GLY A 173 -1.26 12.52 2.43
N PHE A 174 -2.47 12.07 2.63
CA PHE A 174 -2.90 10.69 2.45
C PHE A 174 -4.26 10.69 1.74
N VAL A 175 -4.66 9.55 1.24
CA VAL A 175 -5.98 9.38 0.62
C VAL A 175 -6.91 8.71 1.61
N LEU A 176 -8.05 9.36 1.87
CA LEU A 176 -9.17 8.74 2.56
C LEU A 176 -10.08 8.08 1.52
N LEU A 177 -10.24 6.77 1.64
CA LEU A 177 -11.10 5.98 0.76
C LEU A 177 -12.36 5.59 1.53
N ASP A 178 -13.49 6.19 1.17
CA ASP A 178 -14.80 5.87 1.72
C ASP A 178 -15.56 4.99 0.73
N ILE A 179 -15.90 3.77 1.14
CA ILE A 179 -16.46 2.73 0.28
C ILE A 179 -17.91 2.46 0.66
N ASP A 180 -18.82 2.72 -0.28
CA ASP A 180 -20.20 2.26 -0.22
C ASP A 180 -20.29 0.84 -0.78
N GLU A 181 -20.34 -0.14 0.12
CA GLU A 181 -20.41 -1.55 -0.24
C GLU A 181 -21.69 -1.91 -1.02
N GLN A 182 -22.80 -1.18 -0.80
CA GLN A 182 -24.08 -1.46 -1.47
C GLN A 182 -24.08 -0.95 -2.91
N GLN A 183 -23.43 0.18 -3.16
CA GLN A 183 -23.34 0.77 -4.50
C GLN A 183 -22.09 0.34 -5.25
N HIS A 184 -21.20 -0.42 -4.61
CA HIS A 184 -19.90 -0.83 -5.16
C HIS A 184 -19.12 0.38 -5.69
N ARG A 185 -19.06 1.44 -4.89
CA ARG A 185 -18.41 2.72 -5.24
C ARG A 185 -17.55 3.22 -4.10
N ALA A 186 -16.48 3.91 -4.46
CA ALA A 186 -15.66 4.63 -3.51
C ALA A 186 -15.56 6.11 -3.84
N THR A 187 -15.40 6.91 -2.79
CA THR A 187 -15.05 8.32 -2.86
C THR A 187 -13.67 8.50 -2.28
N THR A 188 -12.81 9.20 -2.99
CA THR A 188 -11.45 9.58 -2.54
C THR A 188 -11.44 11.04 -2.09
N THR A 189 -10.79 11.32 -0.96
CA THR A 189 -10.60 12.68 -0.44
C THR A 189 -9.17 12.85 0.05
#